data_3e3dc8a9eea68f3b25e6d197f24d75f0
#
_entry.id   3e3dc8a9eea68f3b25e6d197f24d75f0
#
_cell.length_a   1.000
_cell.length_b   1.000
_cell.length_c   1.000
_cell.angle_alpha   90.00
_cell.angle_beta   90.00
_cell.angle_gamma   90.00
#
_symmetry.space_group_name_H-M   'P 1'
#
loop_
_entity.id
_entity.type
_entity.pdbx_description
1 polymer ?
#
loop_
_entity_poly.entity_id
_entity_poly.type
_entity_poly.pdbx_seq_one_letter_code
_entity_poly.pdbx_strand_id
1 'polypeptide(L)'
;MTHHRRRPTPRRIWLSAALFGLLATGLAAIPVSAAGSTTYRDCSAITVASGADLHRCDLSDSTIIGLDLHGINVAWSDLSRVNGGCDPDLPRTNLNAAIAYRALFVDAKLCDAILNEADLHGSDLSGAALEDATLNGANLSWTVLSGAGAAFAPFDDANLSNAIWRDGAANGASFDGADLHRIDLRNTDLRSTSFVGTDLRYAQLGGVDLTNADLIGANWRGAAGLASATFSNTTRPDGTNSDTTTDGTCAGH
;
A
#
# COMPACT_ATOMS: atom_id res chain seq x y z
N MET A 1 33.55 33.41 10.78
CA MET A 1 32.63 33.13 11.90
C MET A 1 31.31 32.67 11.30
N THR A 2 31.14 31.36 11.14
CA THR A 2 29.97 30.75 10.52
C THR A 2 29.05 30.22 11.62
N HIS A 3 27.92 30.86 11.79
CA HIS A 3 26.88 30.42 12.71
C HIS A 3 26.15 29.18 12.16
N HIS A 4 26.49 28.01 12.68
CA HIS A 4 25.67 26.83 12.54
C HIS A 4 24.39 26.98 13.40
N ARG A 5 23.25 27.24 12.78
CA ARG A 5 21.94 27.09 13.43
C ARG A 5 21.67 25.61 13.62
N ARG A 6 21.70 25.14 14.85
CA ARG A 6 21.22 23.81 15.24
C ARG A 6 19.70 23.76 15.04
N ARG A 7 19.22 22.76 14.27
CA ARG A 7 17.80 22.46 14.17
C ARG A 7 17.31 21.94 15.53
N PRO A 8 16.15 22.38 16.03
CA PRO A 8 15.59 21.82 17.25
C PRO A 8 15.14 20.38 16.97
N THR A 9 15.54 19.45 17.83
CA THR A 9 15.07 18.06 17.84
C THR A 9 13.60 18.02 18.22
N PRO A 10 12.74 17.26 17.54
CA PRO A 10 11.34 17.13 17.93
C PRO A 10 11.25 16.45 19.30
N ARG A 11 10.57 17.10 20.24
CA ARG A 11 10.24 16.52 21.53
C ARG A 11 9.22 15.40 21.30
N ARG A 12 9.64 14.17 21.53
CA ARG A 12 8.73 13.02 21.61
C ARG A 12 7.77 13.23 22.77
N ILE A 13 6.51 13.48 22.46
CA ILE A 13 5.44 13.44 23.45
C ILE A 13 4.94 11.99 23.47
N TRP A 14 5.34 11.26 24.50
CA TRP A 14 4.77 9.95 24.82
C TRP A 14 3.39 10.20 25.45
N LEU A 15 2.30 9.99 24.71
CA LEU A 15 1.01 9.74 25.34
C LEU A 15 0.98 8.25 25.69
N SER A 16 1.26 7.96 26.96
CA SER A 16 1.04 6.64 27.53
C SER A 16 -0.43 6.25 27.39
N ALA A 17 -0.62 5.02 26.92
CA ALA A 17 -1.91 4.34 26.85
C ALA A 17 -2.56 4.27 28.25
N ALA A 18 -3.38 5.25 28.57
CA ALA A 18 -4.31 5.23 29.67
C ALA A 18 -5.68 5.66 29.15
N LEU A 19 -6.26 4.81 28.27
CA LEU A 19 -7.68 4.88 27.90
C LEU A 19 -8.24 3.48 27.69
N PHE A 20 -8.15 2.66 28.74
CA PHE A 20 -9.14 1.62 28.94
C PHE A 20 -10.34 2.28 29.61
N GLY A 21 -11.40 2.51 28.85
CA GLY A 21 -12.70 2.90 29.39
C GLY A 21 -13.27 4.20 28.85
N LEU A 22 -13.56 4.28 27.56
CA LEU A 22 -14.69 5.06 27.04
C LEU A 22 -15.15 4.43 25.70
N LEU A 23 -15.97 3.43 25.81
CA LEU A 23 -16.90 3.03 24.75
C LEU A 23 -17.98 4.12 24.68
N ALA A 24 -18.04 4.80 23.55
CA ALA A 24 -19.12 5.61 23.03
C ALA A 24 -18.72 7.08 22.80
N THR A 25 -18.38 7.36 21.60
CA THR A 25 -18.20 8.55 20.77
C THR A 25 -16.78 8.63 20.21
N GLY A 26 -16.60 8.15 18.99
CA GLY A 26 -15.30 8.05 18.33
C GLY A 26 -14.72 9.41 17.89
N LEU A 27 -14.35 10.23 18.84
CA LEU A 27 -13.66 11.50 18.62
C LEU A 27 -12.26 11.38 19.22
N ALA A 28 -11.29 10.98 18.41
CA ALA A 28 -9.89 11.03 18.77
C ALA A 28 -9.27 12.34 18.22
N ALA A 29 -8.69 13.15 19.08
CA ALA A 29 -7.84 14.24 18.65
C ALA A 29 -6.45 13.67 18.34
N ILE A 30 -6.04 13.70 17.08
CA ILE A 30 -4.67 13.39 16.69
C ILE A 30 -3.83 14.64 17.00
N PRO A 31 -2.74 14.53 17.78
CA PRO A 31 -1.80 15.64 17.88
C PRO A 31 -1.08 15.78 16.54
N VAL A 32 -1.49 16.75 15.75
CA VAL A 32 -0.85 17.09 14.48
C VAL A 32 0.36 17.95 14.78
N SER A 33 1.52 17.52 14.32
CA SER A 33 2.76 18.30 14.43
C SER A 33 2.72 19.45 13.43
N ALA A 34 2.62 20.68 13.90
CA ALA A 34 2.80 21.87 13.09
C ALA A 34 4.30 22.04 12.76
N ALA A 35 4.81 21.26 11.81
CA ALA A 35 6.13 21.52 11.23
C ALA A 35 5.94 22.47 10.06
N GLY A 36 6.45 23.68 10.19
CA GLY A 36 6.30 24.82 9.27
C GLY A 36 6.72 24.57 7.81
N SER A 37 5.97 23.76 7.11
CA SER A 37 6.00 23.65 5.65
C SER A 37 4.88 24.50 5.08
N THR A 38 5.21 25.40 4.17
CA THR A 38 4.26 26.32 3.50
C THR A 38 3.27 25.60 2.56
N THR A 39 3.35 24.28 2.44
CA THR A 39 2.54 23.44 1.56
C THR A 39 1.32 22.80 2.24
N TYR A 40 1.37 22.59 3.54
CA TYR A 40 0.30 21.97 4.30
C TYR A 40 -0.47 22.98 5.16
N ARG A 41 -1.76 22.73 5.38
CA ARG A 41 -2.57 23.55 6.28
C ARG A 41 -2.39 23.12 7.74
N ASP A 42 -2.60 24.03 8.69
CA ASP A 42 -2.67 23.68 10.10
C ASP A 42 -3.99 22.90 10.39
N CYS A 43 -3.82 21.65 10.79
CA CYS A 43 -4.92 20.74 11.09
C CYS A 43 -5.02 20.41 12.58
N SER A 44 -4.25 21.11 13.44
CA SER A 44 -4.17 20.83 14.89
C SER A 44 -5.50 20.96 15.64
N ALA A 45 -6.45 21.71 15.10
CA ALA A 45 -7.77 21.91 15.70
C ALA A 45 -8.86 20.99 15.12
N ILE A 46 -8.53 20.11 14.16
CA ILE A 46 -9.51 19.26 13.50
C ILE A 46 -9.67 17.97 14.29
N THR A 47 -10.91 17.69 14.68
CA THR A 47 -11.25 16.39 15.27
C THR A 47 -11.31 15.35 14.15
N VAL A 48 -10.56 14.27 14.29
CA VAL A 48 -10.51 13.19 13.31
C VAL A 48 -11.67 12.25 13.56
N ALA A 49 -12.56 12.15 12.59
CA ALA A 49 -13.70 11.26 12.59
C ALA A 49 -13.93 10.72 11.18
N SER A 50 -14.76 9.70 11.06
CA SER A 50 -15.25 9.21 9.76
C SER A 50 -15.78 10.36 8.91
N GLY A 51 -15.36 10.42 7.64
CA GLY A 51 -15.72 11.47 6.69
C GLY A 51 -15.09 12.85 6.93
N ALA A 52 -14.16 12.99 7.87
CA ALA A 52 -13.49 14.28 8.11
C ALA A 52 -12.70 14.75 6.88
N ASP A 53 -12.58 16.06 6.69
CA ASP A 53 -11.76 16.67 5.65
C ASP A 53 -10.42 17.14 6.20
N LEU A 54 -9.40 16.34 5.99
CA LEU A 54 -8.00 16.58 6.37
C LEU A 54 -7.09 16.78 5.15
N HIS A 55 -7.64 17.17 4.00
CA HIS A 55 -6.81 17.37 2.80
C HIS A 55 -5.73 18.42 3.03
N ARG A 56 -4.53 18.18 2.51
CA ARG A 56 -3.33 18.99 2.70
C ARG A 56 -2.92 19.18 4.17
N CYS A 57 -3.24 18.23 5.03
CA CYS A 57 -2.76 18.22 6.41
C CYS A 57 -1.37 17.58 6.51
N ASP A 58 -0.56 18.04 7.46
CA ASP A 58 0.62 17.32 7.90
C ASP A 58 0.21 16.41 9.06
N LEU A 59 0.11 15.12 8.77
CA LEU A 59 -0.24 14.05 9.71
C LEU A 59 0.96 13.12 9.92
N SER A 60 2.15 13.53 9.47
CA SER A 60 3.36 12.72 9.57
C SER A 60 3.66 12.34 11.02
N ASP A 61 4.21 11.15 11.22
CA ASP A 61 4.53 10.57 12.52
C ASP A 61 3.32 10.42 13.48
N SER A 62 2.08 10.62 13.02
CA SER A 62 0.87 10.47 13.83
C SER A 62 0.54 9.01 14.11
N THR A 63 -0.21 8.76 15.18
CA THR A 63 -0.73 7.42 15.52
C THR A 63 -2.23 7.38 15.24
N ILE A 64 -2.65 6.44 14.37
CA ILE A 64 -4.04 6.25 13.93
C ILE A 64 -4.56 4.84 14.24
N ILE A 65 -3.89 4.10 15.13
CA ILE A 65 -4.21 2.71 15.46
C ILE A 65 -5.68 2.60 15.89
N GLY A 66 -6.41 1.72 15.21
CA GLY A 66 -7.81 1.42 15.52
C GLY A 66 -8.79 2.57 15.31
N LEU A 67 -8.38 3.65 14.64
CA LEU A 67 -9.31 4.72 14.32
C LEU A 67 -10.23 4.30 13.17
N ASP A 68 -11.49 4.70 13.27
CA ASP A 68 -12.43 4.64 12.16
C ASP A 68 -12.33 5.93 11.33
N LEU A 69 -11.61 5.85 10.23
CA LEU A 69 -11.35 6.92 9.27
C LEU A 69 -12.07 6.66 7.94
N HIS A 70 -13.17 5.87 7.97
CA HIS A 70 -13.95 5.57 6.79
C HIS A 70 -14.37 6.85 6.05
N GLY A 71 -14.12 6.89 4.74
CA GLY A 71 -14.48 8.02 3.89
C GLY A 71 -13.73 9.33 4.20
N ILE A 72 -12.66 9.29 5.00
CA ILE A 72 -11.85 10.48 5.29
C ILE A 72 -11.25 11.07 4.01
N ASN A 73 -11.16 12.39 3.94
CA ASN A 73 -10.42 13.07 2.89
C ASN A 73 -9.03 13.49 3.41
N VAL A 74 -8.01 12.76 2.99
CA VAL A 74 -6.58 13.04 3.26
C VAL A 74 -5.79 13.30 1.96
N ALA A 75 -6.49 13.72 0.91
CA ALA A 75 -5.85 14.01 -0.37
C ALA A 75 -4.76 15.08 -0.21
N TRP A 76 -3.60 14.88 -0.85
CA TRP A 76 -2.42 15.75 -0.78
C TRP A 76 -1.83 15.92 0.64
N SER A 77 -2.20 15.08 1.59
CA SER A 77 -1.69 15.15 2.97
C SER A 77 -0.39 14.38 3.10
N ASP A 78 0.38 14.72 4.11
CA ASP A 78 1.56 13.97 4.52
C ASP A 78 1.19 13.02 5.66
N LEU A 79 1.13 11.73 5.38
CA LEU A 79 0.95 10.65 6.34
C LEU A 79 2.24 9.79 6.41
N SER A 80 3.38 10.37 6.06
CA SER A 80 4.65 9.64 6.14
C SER A 80 4.92 9.18 7.57
N ARG A 81 5.34 7.93 7.71
CA ARG A 81 5.60 7.25 8.99
C ARG A 81 4.42 7.25 9.96
N VAL A 82 3.19 7.41 9.43
CA VAL A 82 1.98 7.24 10.24
C VAL A 82 1.96 5.82 10.82
N ASN A 83 1.56 5.71 12.09
CA ASN A 83 1.45 4.44 12.75
C ASN A 83 -0.02 4.01 12.86
N GLY A 84 -0.46 3.16 11.94
CA GLY A 84 -1.76 2.50 11.92
C GLY A 84 -1.78 1.14 12.63
N GLY A 85 -0.60 0.69 13.10
CA GLY A 85 -0.42 -0.58 13.79
C GLY A 85 0.14 -1.68 12.87
N CYS A 86 0.96 -2.56 13.46
CA CYS A 86 1.41 -3.82 12.85
C CYS A 86 1.47 -4.90 13.94
N ASP A 87 0.60 -4.83 14.91
CA ASP A 87 0.43 -5.80 15.98
C ASP A 87 -0.97 -6.40 15.81
N PRO A 88 -1.11 -7.70 15.54
CA PRO A 88 -2.41 -8.33 15.27
C PRO A 88 -3.38 -8.29 16.46
N ASP A 89 -2.87 -8.01 17.67
CA ASP A 89 -3.69 -7.85 18.87
C ASP A 89 -4.30 -6.44 19.00
N LEU A 90 -3.89 -5.49 18.14
CA LEU A 90 -4.42 -4.12 18.13
C LEU A 90 -5.64 -3.98 17.22
N PRO A 91 -6.54 -3.03 17.50
CA PRO A 91 -7.64 -2.73 16.59
C PRO A 91 -7.12 -2.27 15.22
N ARG A 92 -7.76 -2.73 14.15
CA ARG A 92 -7.42 -2.35 12.77
C ARG A 92 -7.76 -0.90 12.50
N THR A 93 -6.87 -0.19 11.80
CA THR A 93 -7.19 1.14 11.27
C THR A 93 -8.12 1.00 10.07
N ASN A 94 -9.25 1.72 10.10
CA ASN A 94 -10.23 1.68 9.03
C ASN A 94 -10.08 2.92 8.14
N LEU A 95 -9.58 2.74 6.93
CA LEU A 95 -9.44 3.73 5.86
C LEU A 95 -10.32 3.34 4.64
N ASN A 96 -11.34 2.52 4.85
CA ASN A 96 -12.24 2.10 3.77
C ASN A 96 -12.85 3.31 3.06
N ALA A 97 -12.86 3.29 1.73
CA ALA A 97 -13.34 4.38 0.88
C ALA A 97 -12.72 5.77 1.19
N ALA A 98 -11.52 5.80 1.79
CA ALA A 98 -10.82 7.05 2.03
C ALA A 98 -10.43 7.74 0.72
N ILE A 99 -10.50 9.06 0.69
CA ILE A 99 -10.02 9.88 -0.41
C ILE A 99 -8.58 10.29 -0.09
N ALA A 100 -7.59 9.59 -0.65
CA ALA A 100 -6.17 9.73 -0.32
C ALA A 100 -5.28 9.95 -1.56
N TYR A 101 -5.85 10.44 -2.67
CA TYR A 101 -5.08 10.64 -3.88
C TYR A 101 -3.94 11.65 -3.68
N ARG A 102 -2.76 11.32 -4.24
CA ARG A 102 -1.54 12.11 -4.09
C ARG A 102 -1.12 12.40 -2.64
N ALA A 103 -1.56 11.59 -1.70
CA ALA A 103 -1.09 11.64 -0.33
C ALA A 103 0.27 10.95 -0.19
N LEU A 104 1.03 11.30 0.83
CA LEU A 104 2.30 10.66 1.15
C LEU A 104 2.08 9.67 2.31
N PHE A 105 2.39 8.41 2.07
CA PHE A 105 2.39 7.33 3.06
C PHE A 105 3.77 6.67 3.18
N VAL A 106 4.81 7.43 2.91
CA VAL A 106 6.20 6.92 2.92
C VAL A 106 6.52 6.33 4.30
N ASP A 107 6.99 5.08 4.33
CA ASP A 107 7.30 4.32 5.54
C ASP A 107 6.12 4.22 6.53
N ALA A 108 4.87 4.37 6.07
CA ALA A 108 3.69 4.23 6.90
C ALA A 108 3.52 2.77 7.38
N LYS A 109 3.07 2.59 8.62
CA LYS A 109 2.71 1.28 9.17
C LYS A 109 1.19 1.10 9.08
N LEU A 110 0.75 0.30 8.12
CA LEU A 110 -0.65 0.06 7.79
C LEU A 110 -0.96 -1.44 7.71
N CYS A 111 -0.21 -2.27 8.47
CA CYS A 111 -0.51 -3.69 8.55
C CYS A 111 -1.94 -3.88 9.08
N ASP A 112 -2.63 -4.91 8.59
CA ASP A 112 -4.03 -5.20 8.94
C ASP A 112 -5.03 -4.06 8.64
N ALA A 113 -4.63 -2.91 8.08
CA ALA A 113 -5.52 -1.79 7.81
C ALA A 113 -6.58 -2.16 6.76
N ILE A 114 -7.75 -1.52 6.86
CA ILE A 114 -8.85 -1.69 5.90
C ILE A 114 -8.81 -0.51 4.94
N LEU A 115 -8.42 -0.73 3.69
CA LEU A 115 -8.26 0.25 2.62
C LEU A 115 -9.14 -0.09 1.40
N ASN A 116 -10.14 -0.96 1.57
CA ASN A 116 -11.02 -1.33 0.46
C ASN A 116 -11.68 -0.09 -0.14
N GLU A 117 -11.77 -0.05 -1.48
CA GLU A 117 -12.40 1.05 -2.22
C GLU A 117 -11.73 2.43 -1.99
N ALA A 118 -10.57 2.50 -1.32
CA ALA A 118 -9.87 3.77 -1.13
C ALA A 118 -9.33 4.32 -2.46
N ASP A 119 -9.40 5.63 -2.64
CA ASP A 119 -8.77 6.33 -3.75
C ASP A 119 -7.35 6.78 -3.36
N LEU A 120 -6.37 5.97 -3.72
CA LEU A 120 -4.94 6.18 -3.47
C LEU A 120 -4.18 6.63 -4.73
N HIS A 121 -4.89 7.01 -5.81
CA HIS A 121 -4.24 7.25 -7.08
C HIS A 121 -3.13 8.32 -6.98
N GLY A 122 -1.97 8.02 -7.58
CA GLY A 122 -0.83 8.92 -7.59
C GLY A 122 -0.21 9.20 -6.23
N SER A 123 -0.58 8.46 -5.19
CA SER A 123 0.03 8.57 -3.85
C SER A 123 1.42 7.92 -3.80
N ASP A 124 2.19 8.21 -2.75
CA ASP A 124 3.49 7.60 -2.49
C ASP A 124 3.40 6.71 -1.24
N LEU A 125 3.45 5.40 -1.44
CA LEU A 125 3.48 4.35 -0.41
C LEU A 125 4.87 3.69 -0.34
N SER A 126 5.92 4.37 -0.77
CA SER A 126 7.28 3.81 -0.74
C SER A 126 7.65 3.35 0.67
N GLY A 127 8.12 2.11 0.80
CA GLY A 127 8.50 1.53 2.08
C GLY A 127 7.36 1.29 3.07
N ALA A 128 6.10 1.48 2.67
CA ALA A 128 4.95 1.23 3.55
C ALA A 128 4.83 -0.26 3.91
N ALA A 129 4.44 -0.53 5.15
CA ALA A 129 4.09 -1.86 5.63
C ALA A 129 2.56 -2.04 5.50
N LEU A 130 2.15 -2.95 4.62
CA LEU A 130 0.76 -3.25 4.25
C LEU A 130 0.45 -4.75 4.43
N GLU A 131 1.27 -5.47 5.21
CA GLU A 131 1.06 -6.89 5.47
C GLU A 131 -0.35 -7.11 6.02
N ASP A 132 -1.07 -8.10 5.48
CA ASP A 132 -2.47 -8.42 5.85
C ASP A 132 -3.48 -7.26 5.70
N ALA A 133 -3.09 -6.10 5.16
CA ALA A 133 -4.01 -5.02 4.85
C ALA A 133 -4.98 -5.43 3.72
N THR A 134 -6.21 -4.92 3.73
CA THR A 134 -7.18 -5.20 2.66
C THR A 134 -7.33 -4.01 1.73
N LEU A 135 -7.14 -4.22 0.41
CA LEU A 135 -7.16 -3.17 -0.61
C LEU A 135 -8.10 -3.54 -1.79
N ASN A 136 -9.10 -4.38 -1.55
CA ASN A 136 -10.02 -4.81 -2.59
C ASN A 136 -10.76 -3.63 -3.20
N GLY A 137 -10.81 -3.56 -4.54
CA GLY A 137 -11.45 -2.48 -5.26
C GLY A 137 -10.79 -1.10 -5.12
N ALA A 138 -9.63 -1.00 -4.44
CA ALA A 138 -8.95 0.27 -4.27
C ALA A 138 -8.37 0.79 -5.59
N ASN A 139 -8.31 2.11 -5.75
CA ASN A 139 -7.66 2.77 -6.86
C ASN A 139 -6.21 3.15 -6.49
N LEU A 140 -5.26 2.34 -6.90
CA LEU A 140 -3.81 2.54 -6.73
C LEU A 140 -3.14 2.92 -8.05
N SER A 141 -3.89 3.43 -9.05
CA SER A 141 -3.28 3.80 -10.32
C SER A 141 -2.23 4.90 -10.14
N TRP A 142 -1.08 4.76 -10.82
CA TRP A 142 0.04 5.71 -10.74
C TRP A 142 0.67 5.85 -9.35
N THR A 143 0.41 4.95 -8.41
CA THR A 143 1.06 4.96 -7.08
C THR A 143 2.52 4.54 -7.17
N VAL A 144 3.31 5.01 -6.20
CA VAL A 144 4.66 4.50 -5.95
C VAL A 144 4.62 3.62 -4.71
N LEU A 145 4.98 2.33 -4.88
CA LEU A 145 4.99 1.29 -3.85
C LEU A 145 6.40 0.70 -3.70
N SER A 146 7.45 1.38 -4.20
CA SER A 146 8.80 0.81 -4.20
C SER A 146 9.25 0.46 -2.79
N GLY A 147 9.70 -0.78 -2.58
CA GLY A 147 10.10 -1.29 -1.27
C GLY A 147 8.97 -1.55 -0.30
N ALA A 148 7.69 -1.36 -0.68
CA ALA A 148 6.56 -1.67 0.19
C ALA A 148 6.40 -3.18 0.40
N GLY A 149 6.05 -3.57 1.64
CA GLY A 149 5.64 -4.90 2.03
C GLY A 149 4.12 -5.02 2.07
N ALA A 150 3.55 -6.02 1.37
CA ALA A 150 2.13 -6.31 1.38
C ALA A 150 1.88 -7.83 1.32
N ALA A 151 2.68 -8.58 2.09
CA ALA A 151 2.48 -10.02 2.18
C ALA A 151 1.06 -10.32 2.66
N PHE A 152 0.40 -11.29 2.01
CA PHE A 152 -0.96 -11.76 2.30
C PHE A 152 -2.07 -10.69 2.15
N ALA A 153 -1.77 -9.52 1.61
CA ALA A 153 -2.77 -8.48 1.37
C ALA A 153 -3.61 -8.80 0.12
N PRO A 154 -4.96 -8.80 0.19
CA PRO A 154 -5.81 -8.88 -0.97
C PRO A 154 -5.94 -7.51 -1.68
N PHE A 155 -5.77 -7.55 -3.01
CA PHE A 155 -5.96 -6.45 -3.96
C PHE A 155 -6.99 -6.85 -5.04
N ASP A 156 -7.94 -7.71 -4.72
CA ASP A 156 -8.89 -8.20 -5.70
C ASP A 156 -9.70 -7.05 -6.29
N ASP A 157 -9.87 -7.07 -7.62
CA ASP A 157 -10.54 -6.01 -8.39
C ASP A 157 -9.91 -4.61 -8.24
N ALA A 158 -8.73 -4.47 -7.64
CA ALA A 158 -8.05 -3.19 -7.49
C ALA A 158 -7.47 -2.68 -8.82
N ASN A 159 -7.35 -1.36 -8.95
CA ASN A 159 -6.68 -0.73 -10.08
C ASN A 159 -5.25 -0.31 -9.68
N LEU A 160 -4.25 -1.07 -10.13
CA LEU A 160 -2.81 -0.74 -9.98
C LEU A 160 -2.18 -0.31 -11.33
N SER A 161 -2.97 0.11 -12.30
CA SER A 161 -2.45 0.46 -13.62
C SER A 161 -1.42 1.59 -13.53
N ASN A 162 -0.29 1.41 -14.21
CA ASN A 162 0.86 2.33 -14.21
C ASN A 162 1.51 2.56 -12.83
N ALA A 163 1.22 1.76 -11.82
CA ALA A 163 1.89 1.83 -10.53
C ALA A 163 3.36 1.37 -10.64
N ILE A 164 4.19 1.80 -9.70
CA ILE A 164 5.60 1.41 -9.58
C ILE A 164 5.78 0.67 -8.27
N TRP A 165 5.99 -0.64 -8.33
CA TRP A 165 6.22 -1.48 -7.16
C TRP A 165 7.48 -2.31 -7.34
N ARG A 166 8.62 -1.68 -7.24
CA ARG A 166 9.92 -2.33 -7.39
C ARG A 166 10.48 -2.72 -6.03
N ASP A 167 11.28 -3.79 -6.04
CA ASP A 167 12.09 -4.20 -4.88
C ASP A 167 11.22 -4.40 -3.60
N GLY A 168 9.93 -4.67 -3.77
CA GLY A 168 8.95 -4.88 -2.70
C GLY A 168 8.65 -6.35 -2.43
N ALA A 169 7.67 -6.61 -1.58
CA ALA A 169 7.20 -7.95 -1.27
C ALA A 169 5.66 -7.99 -1.23
N ALA A 170 5.08 -8.91 -2.00
CA ALA A 170 3.64 -9.19 -2.01
C ALA A 170 3.38 -10.71 -1.98
N ASN A 171 4.30 -11.48 -1.37
CA ASN A 171 4.16 -12.93 -1.29
C ASN A 171 2.86 -13.34 -0.59
N GLY A 172 2.15 -14.28 -1.18
CA GLY A 172 0.85 -14.73 -0.68
C GLY A 172 -0.31 -13.74 -0.88
N ALA A 173 -0.09 -12.59 -1.53
CA ALA A 173 -1.15 -11.64 -1.86
C ALA A 173 -2.10 -12.19 -2.94
N SER A 174 -3.29 -11.59 -3.06
CA SER A 174 -4.21 -11.84 -4.16
C SER A 174 -4.40 -10.59 -5.01
N PHE A 175 -4.41 -10.77 -6.34
CA PHE A 175 -4.67 -9.74 -7.35
C PHE A 175 -5.77 -10.20 -8.31
N ASP A 176 -6.67 -11.06 -7.86
CA ASP A 176 -7.68 -11.65 -8.73
C ASP A 176 -8.59 -10.58 -9.35
N GLY A 177 -8.72 -10.60 -10.67
CA GLY A 177 -9.49 -9.61 -11.41
C GLY A 177 -8.89 -8.19 -11.45
N ALA A 178 -7.76 -7.94 -10.81
CA ALA A 178 -7.16 -6.60 -10.73
C ALA A 178 -6.61 -6.11 -12.07
N ASP A 179 -6.57 -4.78 -12.25
CA ASP A 179 -5.90 -4.11 -13.37
C ASP A 179 -4.46 -3.71 -12.99
N LEU A 180 -3.49 -4.50 -13.46
CA LEU A 180 -2.05 -4.25 -13.34
C LEU A 180 -1.43 -3.81 -14.68
N HIS A 181 -2.22 -3.26 -15.60
CA HIS A 181 -1.74 -2.82 -16.90
C HIS A 181 -0.59 -1.81 -16.75
N ARG A 182 0.58 -2.10 -17.39
CA ARG A 182 1.80 -1.30 -17.33
C ARG A 182 2.40 -1.12 -15.93
N ILE A 183 2.07 -1.94 -14.98
CA ILE A 183 2.72 -1.90 -13.67
C ILE A 183 4.22 -2.24 -13.79
N ASP A 184 5.03 -1.65 -12.95
CA ASP A 184 6.44 -1.99 -12.82
C ASP A 184 6.67 -2.79 -11.53
N LEU A 185 6.79 -4.11 -11.67
CA LEU A 185 6.98 -5.09 -10.57
C LEU A 185 8.43 -5.61 -10.50
N ARG A 186 9.39 -4.94 -11.12
CA ARG A 186 10.75 -5.47 -11.18
C ARG A 186 11.33 -5.77 -9.80
N ASN A 187 11.92 -6.96 -9.67
CA ASN A 187 12.54 -7.49 -8.46
C ASN A 187 11.57 -7.65 -7.27
N THR A 188 10.26 -7.68 -7.50
CA THR A 188 9.28 -7.89 -6.43
C THR A 188 9.14 -9.38 -6.13
N ASP A 189 9.03 -9.72 -4.85
CA ASP A 189 8.71 -11.07 -4.39
C ASP A 189 7.20 -11.31 -4.52
N LEU A 190 6.81 -12.16 -5.47
CA LEU A 190 5.43 -12.51 -5.80
C LEU A 190 5.16 -14.01 -5.57
N ARG A 191 5.92 -14.62 -4.68
CA ARG A 191 5.76 -16.07 -4.39
C ARG A 191 4.38 -16.35 -3.81
N SER A 192 3.77 -17.44 -4.28
CA SER A 192 2.45 -17.90 -3.82
C SER A 192 1.33 -16.86 -3.99
N THR A 193 1.49 -15.92 -4.90
CA THR A 193 0.44 -14.93 -5.24
C THR A 193 -0.62 -15.52 -6.15
N SER A 194 -1.85 -15.00 -6.04
CA SER A 194 -2.92 -15.25 -7.01
C SER A 194 -3.04 -14.06 -7.97
N PHE A 195 -3.11 -14.38 -9.29
CA PHE A 195 -3.32 -13.44 -10.38
C PHE A 195 -4.45 -13.94 -11.30
N VAL A 196 -5.44 -14.63 -10.75
CA VAL A 196 -6.51 -15.21 -11.54
C VAL A 196 -7.31 -14.12 -12.25
N GLY A 197 -7.33 -14.17 -13.59
CA GLY A 197 -8.04 -13.18 -14.41
C GLY A 197 -7.45 -11.77 -14.42
N THR A 198 -6.26 -11.58 -13.89
CA THR A 198 -5.58 -10.26 -13.77
C THR A 198 -5.13 -9.71 -15.13
N ASP A 199 -5.23 -8.41 -15.33
CA ASP A 199 -4.67 -7.72 -16.48
C ASP A 199 -3.22 -7.27 -16.24
N LEU A 200 -2.26 -8.04 -16.74
CA LEU A 200 -0.81 -7.77 -16.66
C LEU A 200 -0.24 -7.26 -18.00
N ARG A 201 -1.08 -6.77 -18.91
CA ARG A 201 -0.59 -6.31 -20.22
C ARG A 201 0.45 -5.20 -20.07
N TYR A 202 1.57 -5.38 -20.78
CA TYR A 202 2.70 -4.45 -20.77
C TYR A 202 3.36 -4.26 -19.40
N ALA A 203 3.11 -5.12 -18.42
CA ALA A 203 3.78 -5.10 -17.12
C ALA A 203 5.30 -5.32 -17.27
N GLN A 204 6.07 -4.77 -16.34
CA GLN A 204 7.51 -5.00 -16.24
C GLN A 204 7.76 -6.05 -15.15
N LEU A 205 8.16 -7.27 -15.54
CA LEU A 205 8.29 -8.44 -14.68
C LEU A 205 9.75 -8.92 -14.54
N GLY A 206 10.72 -8.06 -14.80
CA GLY A 206 12.13 -8.42 -14.73
C GLY A 206 12.57 -8.73 -13.30
N GLY A 207 13.10 -9.94 -13.07
CA GLY A 207 13.62 -10.36 -11.77
C GLY A 207 12.57 -10.69 -10.71
N VAL A 208 11.27 -10.77 -11.08
CA VAL A 208 10.22 -11.21 -10.14
C VAL A 208 10.37 -12.69 -9.78
N ASP A 209 9.99 -13.05 -8.57
CA ASP A 209 9.85 -14.45 -8.16
C ASP A 209 8.35 -14.81 -8.12
N LEU A 210 7.91 -15.65 -9.05
CA LEU A 210 6.55 -16.18 -9.19
C LEU A 210 6.43 -17.63 -8.73
N THR A 211 7.34 -18.10 -7.93
CA THR A 211 7.31 -19.48 -7.40
C THR A 211 5.97 -19.74 -6.69
N ASN A 212 5.29 -20.83 -7.08
CA ASN A 212 3.97 -21.23 -6.60
C ASN A 212 2.84 -20.21 -6.92
N ALA A 213 3.03 -19.24 -7.80
CA ALA A 213 1.97 -18.30 -8.16
C ALA A 213 0.93 -18.95 -9.08
N ASP A 214 -0.30 -18.44 -9.02
CA ASP A 214 -1.40 -18.83 -9.89
C ASP A 214 -1.73 -17.70 -10.87
N LEU A 215 -1.54 -17.94 -12.17
CA LEU A 215 -1.80 -16.99 -13.25
C LEU A 215 -2.98 -17.41 -14.14
N ILE A 216 -3.86 -18.32 -13.69
CA ILE A 216 -4.97 -18.80 -14.51
C ILE A 216 -5.77 -17.61 -15.08
N GLY A 217 -5.89 -17.58 -16.41
CA GLY A 217 -6.66 -16.55 -17.10
C GLY A 217 -6.04 -15.15 -17.07
N ALA A 218 -4.83 -14.97 -16.49
CA ALA A 218 -4.15 -13.69 -16.52
C ALA A 218 -3.76 -13.29 -17.94
N ASN A 219 -3.89 -12.02 -18.27
CA ASN A 219 -3.49 -11.47 -19.55
C ASN A 219 -2.15 -10.71 -19.43
N TRP A 220 -1.06 -11.35 -19.81
CA TRP A 220 0.29 -10.74 -19.78
C TRP A 220 0.83 -10.36 -21.15
N ARG A 221 -0.05 -10.16 -22.12
CA ARG A 221 0.35 -9.76 -23.48
C ARG A 221 1.22 -8.50 -23.45
N GLY A 222 2.41 -8.60 -24.05
CA GLY A 222 3.36 -7.49 -24.10
C GLY A 222 4.09 -7.22 -22.78
N ALA A 223 3.94 -8.08 -21.77
CA ALA A 223 4.75 -8.00 -20.56
C ALA A 223 6.23 -8.23 -20.91
N ALA A 224 7.10 -7.49 -20.20
CA ALA A 224 8.54 -7.54 -20.42
C ALA A 224 9.28 -8.11 -19.21
N GLY A 225 10.49 -8.67 -19.44
CA GLY A 225 11.34 -9.17 -18.38
C GLY A 225 11.08 -10.61 -17.96
N LEU A 226 10.16 -11.33 -18.62
CA LEU A 226 9.82 -12.72 -18.31
C LEU A 226 11.03 -13.67 -18.35
N ALA A 227 12.03 -13.38 -19.20
CA ALA A 227 13.24 -14.20 -19.29
C ALA A 227 14.13 -14.18 -18.03
N SER A 228 13.95 -13.17 -17.16
CA SER A 228 14.65 -13.05 -15.88
C SER A 228 13.74 -13.31 -14.67
N ALA A 229 12.48 -13.61 -14.90
CA ALA A 229 11.54 -14.00 -13.85
C ALA A 229 11.75 -15.46 -13.44
N THR A 230 11.51 -15.76 -12.17
CA THR A 230 11.54 -17.14 -11.65
C THR A 230 10.15 -17.75 -11.72
N PHE A 231 10.07 -18.93 -12.34
CA PHE A 231 8.85 -19.72 -12.43
C PHE A 231 9.16 -21.13 -11.90
N SER A 232 8.74 -21.44 -10.71
CA SER A 232 8.81 -22.79 -10.16
C SER A 232 7.44 -23.16 -9.60
N ASN A 233 6.91 -24.28 -10.02
CA ASN A 233 5.54 -24.72 -9.67
C ASN A 233 4.46 -23.62 -9.91
N THR A 234 4.70 -22.75 -10.90
CA THR A 234 3.79 -21.65 -11.26
C THR A 234 2.71 -22.17 -12.20
N THR A 235 1.44 -21.86 -11.91
CA THR A 235 0.34 -22.15 -12.83
C THR A 235 0.27 -21.04 -13.88
N ARG A 236 0.37 -21.41 -15.16
CA ARG A 236 0.36 -20.48 -16.29
C ARG A 236 -1.07 -20.00 -16.62
N PRO A 237 -1.23 -18.94 -17.44
CA PRO A 237 -2.55 -18.44 -17.83
C PRO A 237 -3.46 -19.48 -18.50
N ASP A 238 -2.91 -20.50 -19.15
CA ASP A 238 -3.64 -21.62 -19.77
C ASP A 238 -3.95 -22.77 -18.80
N GLY A 239 -3.59 -22.63 -17.53
CA GLY A 239 -3.77 -23.65 -16.48
C GLY A 239 -2.68 -24.73 -16.45
N THR A 240 -1.64 -24.64 -17.29
CA THR A 240 -0.51 -25.60 -17.22
C THR A 240 0.49 -25.19 -16.14
N ASN A 241 1.19 -26.19 -15.57
CA ASN A 241 2.22 -25.91 -14.57
C ASN A 241 3.60 -25.72 -15.23
N SER A 242 4.40 -24.76 -14.74
CA SER A 242 5.74 -24.45 -15.27
C SER A 242 6.70 -25.62 -15.21
N ASP A 243 6.60 -26.48 -14.20
CA ASP A 243 7.53 -27.60 -13.98
C ASP A 243 7.21 -28.84 -14.84
N THR A 244 6.02 -28.87 -15.46
CA THR A 244 5.61 -29.99 -16.33
C THR A 244 6.02 -29.82 -17.78
N THR A 245 6.56 -28.67 -18.17
CA THR A 245 7.00 -28.36 -19.54
C THR A 245 8.51 -28.40 -19.66
N THR A 246 9.02 -29.10 -20.67
CA THR A 246 10.45 -29.33 -20.91
C THR A 246 11.20 -28.11 -21.44
N ASP A 247 10.54 -27.00 -21.68
CA ASP A 247 11.15 -25.82 -22.30
C ASP A 247 11.52 -24.71 -21.32
N GLY A 248 11.15 -24.81 -20.03
CA GLY A 248 11.56 -23.86 -18.98
C GLY A 248 11.23 -22.37 -19.27
N THR A 249 10.54 -22.13 -20.35
CA THR A 249 10.19 -20.78 -20.80
C THR A 249 8.70 -20.55 -20.74
N CYS A 250 8.27 -19.54 -19.97
CA CYS A 250 6.95 -18.96 -20.11
C CYS A 250 6.88 -18.02 -21.34
N ALA A 251 7.81 -18.17 -22.29
CA ALA A 251 7.91 -17.33 -23.46
C ALA A 251 6.91 -17.77 -24.53
N GLY A 252 5.90 -16.98 -24.71
CA GLY A 252 5.15 -16.93 -25.95
C GLY A 252 3.68 -17.33 -25.88
N HIS A 253 2.83 -16.34 -25.70
CA HIS A 253 1.63 -16.21 -26.56
C HIS A 253 1.19 -14.76 -26.58
#